data_1456d00f1ae090110e9085cc2f4c8e87
#
_entry.id   1456d00f1ae090110e9085cc2f4c8e87
#
_cell.length_a   1.000
_cell.length_b   1.000
_cell.length_c   1.000
_cell.angle_alpha   90.00
_cell.angle_beta   90.00
_cell.angle_gamma   90.00
#
_symmetry.space_group_name_H-M   'P 1'
#
loop_
_entity.id
_entity.type
_entity.pdbx_description
1 polymer ?
#
loop_
_entity_poly.entity_id
_entity_poly.type
_entity_poly.pdbx_seq_one_letter_code
_entity_poly.pdbx_strand_id
1 'polypeptide(L)'
;MPSTYVMYRKLSALPKGRAVFGQLFSRAAPYFASAHLRIVDMRPHHGEVVVPLRRSTKNHIGTVHAIAACNGLEAAMGLLAEATCPPDHRWLPKGMEVRYLAKSDSDVVCTADSDATDWAEGPEVPISVRATRADGTVTVEGTIHLWVTPKK
;
A
#
# COMPACT_ATOMS: atom_id res chain seq x y z
N MET A 1 -22.29 4.21 1.54
CA MET A 1 -21.24 4.64 2.50
C MET A 1 -20.30 5.60 1.79
N PRO A 2 -19.72 6.62 2.45
CA PRO A 2 -18.68 7.42 1.84
C PRO A 2 -17.52 6.50 1.43
N SER A 3 -16.86 6.78 0.29
CA SER A 3 -15.73 5.98 -0.15
C SER A 3 -14.60 6.03 0.89
N THR A 4 -13.76 5.00 0.95
CA THR A 4 -12.58 4.91 1.83
C THR A 4 -11.72 6.17 1.69
N TYR A 5 -11.57 6.69 0.47
CA TYR A 5 -10.82 7.91 0.19
C TYR A 5 -11.47 9.17 0.79
N VAL A 6 -12.79 9.30 0.73
CA VAL A 6 -13.49 10.44 1.36
C VAL A 6 -13.30 10.40 2.88
N MET A 7 -13.34 9.21 3.48
CA MET A 7 -13.08 9.03 4.90
C MET A 7 -11.63 9.42 5.25
N TYR A 8 -10.66 8.97 4.46
CA TYR A 8 -9.25 9.35 4.63
C TYR A 8 -9.06 10.87 4.59
N ARG A 9 -9.59 11.55 3.57
CA ARG A 9 -9.48 13.00 3.43
C ARG A 9 -10.04 13.77 4.63
N LYS A 10 -11.19 13.35 5.15
CA LYS A 10 -11.80 13.99 6.32
C LYS A 10 -10.97 13.78 7.59
N LEU A 11 -10.51 12.56 7.83
CA LEU A 11 -9.72 12.24 9.00
C LEU A 11 -8.32 12.86 8.94
N SER A 12 -7.63 12.80 7.80
CA SER A 12 -6.26 13.30 7.64
C SER A 12 -6.13 14.82 7.86
N ALA A 13 -7.23 15.55 7.76
CA ALA A 13 -7.29 16.98 8.09
C ALA A 13 -7.30 17.27 9.61
N LEU A 14 -7.47 16.24 10.45
CA LEU A 14 -7.53 16.37 11.90
C LEU A 14 -6.20 15.94 12.56
N PRO A 15 -5.84 16.50 13.72
CA PRO A 15 -4.70 16.01 14.51
C PRO A 15 -4.81 14.50 14.78
N LYS A 16 -3.73 13.74 14.51
CA LYS A 16 -3.70 12.27 14.62
C LYS A 16 -4.69 11.50 13.70
N GLY A 17 -5.36 12.19 12.79
CA GLY A 17 -6.41 11.59 11.95
C GLY A 17 -5.91 10.47 11.06
N ARG A 18 -4.66 10.52 10.57
CA ARG A 18 -4.04 9.40 9.82
C ARG A 18 -3.89 8.13 10.67
N ALA A 19 -3.56 8.28 11.96
CA ALA A 19 -3.47 7.14 12.87
C ALA A 19 -4.86 6.52 13.13
N VAL A 20 -5.89 7.35 13.30
CA VAL A 20 -7.29 6.90 13.43
C VAL A 20 -7.73 6.16 12.16
N PHE A 21 -7.45 6.73 10.98
CA PHE A 21 -7.75 6.06 9.71
C PHE A 21 -7.03 4.72 9.60
N GLY A 22 -5.74 4.65 9.96
CA GLY A 22 -4.95 3.41 9.96
C GLY A 22 -5.57 2.32 10.85
N GLN A 23 -6.11 2.68 12.01
CA GLN A 23 -6.83 1.73 12.88
C GLN A 23 -8.12 1.21 12.23
N LEU A 24 -8.89 2.10 11.58
CA LEU A 24 -10.11 1.70 10.85
C LEU A 24 -9.78 0.82 9.66
N PHE A 25 -8.75 1.17 8.89
CA PHE A 25 -8.25 0.38 7.77
C PHE A 25 -7.82 -1.02 8.22
N SER A 26 -7.05 -1.12 9.31
CA SER A 26 -6.62 -2.41 9.87
C SER A 26 -7.77 -3.26 10.41
N ARG A 27 -8.88 -2.64 10.84
CA ARG A 27 -10.09 -3.38 11.22
C ARG A 27 -10.85 -3.91 10.01
N ALA A 28 -10.88 -3.17 8.91
CA ALA A 28 -11.51 -3.60 7.67
C ALA A 28 -10.71 -4.70 6.95
N ALA A 29 -9.37 -4.65 7.06
CA ALA A 29 -8.45 -5.63 6.51
C ALA A 29 -7.50 -6.15 7.62
N PRO A 30 -7.94 -7.08 8.47
CA PRO A 30 -7.24 -7.45 9.71
C PRO A 30 -5.82 -7.99 9.50
N TYR A 31 -5.54 -8.58 8.34
CA TYR A 31 -4.21 -9.08 8.03
C TYR A 31 -3.14 -7.98 8.06
N PHE A 32 -3.46 -6.77 7.58
CA PHE A 32 -2.52 -5.65 7.61
C PHE A 32 -2.16 -5.18 9.03
N ALA A 33 -3.00 -5.49 10.03
CA ALA A 33 -2.67 -5.21 11.43
C ALA A 33 -1.42 -5.98 11.91
N SER A 34 -1.14 -7.14 11.34
CA SER A 34 0.01 -7.98 11.71
C SER A 34 1.37 -7.30 11.45
N ALA A 35 1.46 -6.49 10.40
CA ALA A 35 2.65 -5.73 10.03
C ALA A 35 2.73 -4.35 10.71
N HIS A 36 1.73 -3.95 11.50
CA HIS A 36 1.68 -2.67 12.21
C HIS A 36 1.93 -1.45 11.31
N LEU A 37 1.32 -1.46 10.13
CA LEU A 37 1.52 -0.44 9.11
C LEU A 37 1.12 0.95 9.62
N ARG A 38 1.91 1.96 9.26
CA ARG A 38 1.54 3.37 9.45
C ARG A 38 1.19 3.99 8.11
N ILE A 39 -0.03 4.48 7.96
CA ILE A 39 -0.50 5.14 6.74
C ILE A 39 0.11 6.55 6.69
N VAL A 40 0.77 6.85 5.58
CA VAL A 40 1.44 8.13 5.33
C VAL A 40 0.64 8.98 4.35
N ASP A 41 0.30 8.40 3.17
CA ASP A 41 -0.46 9.11 2.16
C ASP A 41 -1.41 8.20 1.39
N MET A 42 -2.51 8.79 0.93
CA MET A 42 -3.51 8.16 0.09
C MET A 42 -4.13 9.23 -0.82
N ARG A 43 -3.91 9.10 -2.11
CA ARG A 43 -4.50 9.98 -3.13
C ARG A 43 -4.64 9.24 -4.46
N PRO A 44 -5.39 9.77 -5.42
CA PRO A 44 -5.46 9.17 -6.74
C PRO A 44 -4.07 8.90 -7.30
N HIS A 45 -3.87 7.69 -7.83
CA HIS A 45 -2.62 7.20 -8.44
C HIS A 45 -1.42 7.09 -7.50
N HIS A 46 -1.62 7.23 -6.17
CA HIS A 46 -0.53 7.09 -5.20
C HIS A 46 -1.01 6.57 -3.85
N GLY A 47 -0.25 5.67 -3.26
CA GLY A 47 -0.40 5.21 -1.88
C GLY A 47 0.94 5.06 -1.19
N GLU A 48 0.99 5.37 0.11
CA GLU A 48 2.23 5.29 0.90
C GLU A 48 1.94 4.79 2.31
N VAL A 49 2.72 3.80 2.75
CA VAL A 49 2.71 3.28 4.11
C VAL A 49 4.13 3.04 4.60
N VAL A 50 4.31 2.99 5.92
CA VAL A 50 5.57 2.58 6.54
C VAL A 50 5.39 1.24 7.23
N VAL A 51 6.28 0.30 6.93
CA VAL A 51 6.46 -0.96 7.67
C VAL A 51 7.57 -0.73 8.70
N PRO A 52 7.27 -0.74 10.01
CA PRO A 52 8.28 -0.48 11.03
C PRO A 52 9.19 -1.69 11.22
N LEU A 53 10.48 -1.44 11.45
CA LEU A 53 11.44 -2.47 11.89
C LEU A 53 11.23 -2.78 13.37
N ARG A 54 10.48 -3.82 13.67
CA ARG A 54 10.14 -4.25 15.02
C ARG A 54 10.11 -5.78 15.13
N ARG A 55 10.03 -6.31 16.35
CA ARG A 55 10.09 -7.76 16.59
C ARG A 55 9.12 -8.57 15.72
N SER A 56 7.89 -8.08 15.51
CA SER A 56 6.86 -8.80 14.74
C SER A 56 7.07 -8.75 13.22
N THR A 57 7.90 -7.83 12.72
CA THR A 57 8.20 -7.67 11.30
C THR A 57 9.62 -8.12 10.93
N LYS A 58 10.46 -8.48 11.91
CA LYS A 58 11.83 -8.94 11.68
C LYS A 58 11.91 -10.37 11.20
N ASN A 59 12.89 -10.62 10.35
CA ASN A 59 13.39 -11.95 10.03
C ASN A 59 14.50 -12.39 11.01
N HIS A 60 15.05 -13.58 10.79
CA HIS A 60 16.12 -14.16 11.62
C HIS A 60 17.46 -13.42 11.60
N ILE A 61 17.71 -12.58 10.59
CA ILE A 61 18.92 -11.74 10.47
C ILE A 61 18.70 -10.31 11.01
N GLY A 62 17.54 -10.01 11.59
CA GLY A 62 17.26 -8.74 12.26
C GLY A 62 16.78 -7.61 11.34
N THR A 63 16.51 -7.86 10.06
CA THR A 63 15.96 -6.88 9.13
C THR A 63 14.45 -7.06 8.95
N VAL A 64 13.75 -6.12 8.34
CA VAL A 64 12.34 -6.30 7.96
C VAL A 64 12.24 -7.53 7.07
N HIS A 65 11.36 -8.46 7.42
CA HIS A 65 11.11 -9.66 6.63
C HIS A 65 10.61 -9.27 5.23
N ALA A 66 11.09 -9.94 4.19
CA ALA A 66 10.72 -9.67 2.81
C ALA A 66 9.18 -9.68 2.62
N ILE A 67 8.49 -10.65 3.23
CA ILE A 67 7.02 -10.73 3.15
C ILE A 67 6.33 -9.59 3.93
N ALA A 68 6.93 -9.07 5.00
CA ALA A 68 6.40 -7.89 5.68
C ALA A 68 6.53 -6.63 4.80
N ALA A 69 7.62 -6.51 4.03
CA ALA A 69 7.75 -5.47 3.02
C ALA A 69 6.68 -5.64 1.92
N CYS A 70 6.48 -6.85 1.38
CA CYS A 70 5.42 -7.14 0.40
C CYS A 70 4.03 -6.81 0.93
N ASN A 71 3.74 -7.10 2.21
CA ASN A 71 2.50 -6.68 2.87
C ASN A 71 2.34 -5.15 2.85
N GLY A 72 3.41 -4.40 3.12
CA GLY A 72 3.41 -2.93 2.99
C GLY A 72 3.15 -2.46 1.56
N LEU A 73 3.76 -3.10 0.56
CA LEU A 73 3.55 -2.78 -0.85
C LEU A 73 2.09 -3.03 -1.27
N GLU A 74 1.50 -4.16 -0.86
CA GLU A 74 0.10 -4.46 -1.14
C GLU A 74 -0.85 -3.47 -0.44
N ALA A 75 -0.55 -3.07 0.80
CA ALA A 75 -1.34 -2.08 1.50
C ALA A 75 -1.28 -0.70 0.82
N ALA A 76 -0.09 -0.26 0.37
CA ALA A 76 0.07 0.98 -0.39
C ALA A 76 -0.71 0.95 -1.70
N MET A 77 -0.65 -0.18 -2.43
CA MET A 77 -1.45 -0.41 -3.64
C MET A 77 -2.95 -0.34 -3.33
N GLY A 78 -3.41 -0.97 -2.25
CA GLY A 78 -4.81 -0.95 -1.84
C GLY A 78 -5.32 0.47 -1.54
N LEU A 79 -4.50 1.32 -0.88
CA LEU A 79 -4.82 2.73 -0.66
C LEU A 79 -4.94 3.50 -1.98
N LEU A 80 -3.99 3.31 -2.89
CA LEU A 80 -4.02 3.87 -4.23
C LEU A 80 -5.30 3.45 -4.97
N ALA A 81 -5.62 2.15 -4.97
CA ALA A 81 -6.77 1.60 -5.67
C ALA A 81 -8.09 2.14 -5.12
N GLU A 82 -8.24 2.25 -3.79
CA GLU A 82 -9.41 2.85 -3.14
C GLU A 82 -9.58 4.35 -3.47
N ALA A 83 -8.49 5.06 -3.75
CA ALA A 83 -8.52 6.47 -4.13
C ALA A 83 -8.76 6.69 -5.62
N THR A 84 -8.44 5.71 -6.48
CA THR A 84 -8.38 5.87 -7.95
C THR A 84 -9.51 5.13 -8.67
N CYS A 85 -9.90 3.94 -8.19
CA CYS A 85 -10.89 3.10 -8.86
C CYS A 85 -12.22 3.83 -9.01
N PRO A 86 -12.81 3.87 -10.21
CA PRO A 86 -14.14 4.47 -10.42
C PRO A 86 -15.20 3.87 -9.50
N PRO A 87 -16.19 4.66 -9.05
CA PRO A 87 -17.17 4.22 -8.05
C PRO A 87 -18.08 3.09 -8.53
N ASP A 88 -18.25 2.93 -9.83
CA ASP A 88 -19.00 1.86 -10.50
C ASP A 88 -18.15 0.62 -10.83
N HIS A 89 -16.86 0.64 -10.48
CA HIS A 89 -15.93 -0.47 -10.67
C HIS A 89 -15.48 -1.06 -9.34
N ARG A 90 -14.94 -2.27 -9.41
CA ARG A 90 -14.23 -2.98 -8.33
C ARG A 90 -12.85 -3.38 -8.82
N TRP A 91 -11.94 -3.56 -7.89
CA TRP A 91 -10.59 -4.01 -8.18
C TRP A 91 -10.23 -5.25 -7.36
N LEU A 92 -9.36 -6.09 -7.90
CA LEU A 92 -8.79 -7.26 -7.23
C LEU A 92 -7.32 -7.40 -7.64
N PRO A 93 -6.40 -7.71 -6.72
CA PRO A 93 -5.04 -8.08 -7.09
C PRO A 93 -5.04 -9.42 -7.83
N LYS A 94 -4.29 -9.51 -8.92
CA LYS A 94 -4.12 -10.73 -9.73
C LYS A 94 -2.75 -11.36 -9.57
N GLY A 95 -1.76 -10.58 -9.21
CA GLY A 95 -0.41 -11.07 -9.01
C GLY A 95 0.52 -9.96 -8.53
N MET A 96 1.64 -10.37 -7.97
CA MET A 96 2.72 -9.49 -7.53
C MET A 96 4.04 -10.07 -8.01
N GLU A 97 4.83 -9.27 -8.71
CA GLU A 97 6.18 -9.60 -9.13
C GLU A 97 7.15 -8.60 -8.51
N VAL A 98 7.99 -9.06 -7.60
CA VAL A 98 8.94 -8.20 -6.89
C VAL A 98 10.35 -8.77 -6.91
N ARG A 99 11.34 -7.88 -6.84
CA ARG A 99 12.74 -8.21 -6.67
C ARG A 99 13.25 -7.62 -5.36
N TYR A 100 14.01 -8.41 -4.62
CA TYR A 100 14.67 -7.99 -3.40
C TYR A 100 16.08 -7.52 -3.76
N LEU A 101 16.34 -6.22 -3.61
CA LEU A 101 17.56 -5.57 -4.09
C LEU A 101 18.58 -5.36 -2.97
N ALA A 102 18.11 -5.12 -1.74
CA ALA A 102 18.95 -4.84 -0.58
C ALA A 102 18.27 -5.26 0.72
N LYS A 103 19.05 -5.31 1.81
CA LYS A 103 18.52 -5.56 3.16
C LYS A 103 17.68 -4.37 3.64
N SER A 104 16.55 -4.65 4.26
CA SER A 104 15.66 -3.66 4.88
C SER A 104 16.00 -3.52 6.37
N ASP A 105 17.11 -2.88 6.70
CA ASP A 105 17.68 -2.77 8.05
C ASP A 105 17.20 -1.54 8.85
N SER A 106 16.21 -0.84 8.34
CA SER A 106 15.47 0.23 9.03
C SER A 106 13.96 0.06 8.80
N ASP A 107 13.13 0.97 9.33
CA ASP A 107 11.76 1.14 8.83
C ASP A 107 11.81 1.27 7.31
N VAL A 108 10.85 0.69 6.59
CA VAL A 108 10.75 0.83 5.14
C VAL A 108 9.48 1.58 4.74
N VAL A 109 9.67 2.57 3.87
CA VAL A 109 8.58 3.30 3.22
C VAL A 109 8.18 2.49 1.99
N CYS A 110 6.94 2.05 1.95
CA CYS A 110 6.34 1.32 0.82
C CYS A 110 5.45 2.28 0.04
N THR A 111 5.77 2.50 -1.23
CA THR A 111 4.99 3.32 -2.16
C THR A 111 4.37 2.46 -3.25
N ALA A 112 3.22 2.91 -3.73
CA ALA A 112 2.55 2.39 -4.90
C ALA A 112 2.15 3.56 -5.79
N ASP A 113 2.44 3.45 -7.09
CA ASP A 113 2.18 4.49 -8.08
C ASP A 113 1.59 3.87 -9.35
N SER A 114 0.64 4.57 -9.99
CA SER A 114 0.05 4.15 -11.25
C SER A 114 -0.08 5.29 -12.25
N ASP A 115 -0.09 4.96 -13.53
CA ASP A 115 -0.43 5.91 -14.58
C ASP A 115 -1.95 6.02 -14.75
N ALA A 116 -2.45 7.22 -15.00
CA ALA A 116 -3.87 7.45 -15.27
C ALA A 116 -4.34 6.76 -16.57
N THR A 117 -3.45 6.62 -17.56
CA THR A 117 -3.72 5.97 -18.84
C THR A 117 -4.04 4.48 -18.64
N ASP A 118 -3.31 3.77 -17.80
CA ASP A 118 -3.53 2.35 -17.51
C ASP A 118 -4.94 2.11 -16.96
N TRP A 119 -5.45 3.02 -16.12
CA TRP A 119 -6.81 2.94 -15.58
C TRP A 119 -7.90 3.18 -16.62
N ALA A 120 -7.61 3.97 -17.65
CA ALA A 120 -8.54 4.23 -18.76
C ALA A 120 -8.58 3.07 -19.75
N GLU A 121 -7.44 2.39 -19.94
CA GLU A 121 -7.30 1.30 -20.92
C GLU A 121 -7.74 -0.06 -20.36
N GLY A 122 -7.72 -0.25 -19.01
CA GLY A 122 -8.11 -1.46 -18.29
C GLY A 122 -8.58 -2.65 -19.12
N PRO A 123 -8.97 -3.76 -18.55
CA PRO A 123 -9.20 -4.06 -17.12
C PRO A 123 -7.95 -4.40 -16.32
N GLU A 124 -6.81 -4.69 -16.93
CA GLU A 124 -5.55 -4.95 -16.22
C GLU A 124 -4.79 -3.65 -16.00
N VAL A 125 -4.50 -3.34 -14.74
CA VAL A 125 -3.82 -2.12 -14.33
C VAL A 125 -2.54 -2.48 -13.59
N PRO A 126 -1.35 -2.20 -14.17
CA PRO A 126 -0.07 -2.39 -13.49
C PRO A 126 0.16 -1.28 -12.48
N ILE A 127 0.49 -1.66 -11.24
CA ILE A 127 0.84 -0.73 -10.18
C ILE A 127 2.32 -0.90 -9.88
N SER A 128 3.13 0.12 -10.12
CA SER A 128 4.53 0.15 -9.73
C SER A 128 4.66 0.25 -8.21
N VAL A 129 5.45 -0.64 -7.59
CA VAL A 129 5.63 -0.66 -6.15
C VAL A 129 7.10 -0.64 -5.76
N ARG A 130 7.40 0.05 -4.66
CA ARG A 130 8.77 0.19 -4.17
C ARG A 130 8.79 0.28 -2.64
N ALA A 131 9.72 -0.43 -2.02
CA ALA A 131 10.05 -0.29 -0.60
C ALA A 131 11.44 0.35 -0.47
N THR A 132 11.53 1.42 0.30
CA THR A 132 12.74 2.24 0.44
C THR A 132 13.06 2.39 1.92
N ARG A 133 14.29 2.15 2.33
CA ARG A 133 14.73 2.37 3.70
C ARG A 133 15.12 3.82 3.96
N ALA A 134 15.38 4.17 5.25
CA ALA A 134 15.57 5.55 5.70
C ALA A 134 16.70 6.32 4.98
N ASP A 135 17.71 5.63 4.46
CA ASP A 135 18.82 6.25 3.71
C ASP A 135 18.54 6.46 2.22
N GLY A 136 17.31 6.15 1.75
CA GLY A 136 16.92 6.26 0.36
C GLY A 136 17.21 5.03 -0.50
N THR A 137 17.83 3.98 0.05
CA THR A 137 18.10 2.75 -0.70
C THR A 137 16.81 1.98 -0.96
N VAL A 138 16.55 1.66 -2.22
CA VAL A 138 15.44 0.78 -2.61
C VAL A 138 15.79 -0.66 -2.22
N THR A 139 14.96 -1.28 -1.40
CA THR A 139 15.16 -2.64 -0.91
C THR A 139 14.30 -3.67 -1.63
N VAL A 140 13.12 -3.25 -2.08
CA VAL A 140 12.21 -4.06 -2.90
C VAL A 140 11.62 -3.17 -3.98
N GLU A 141 11.48 -3.69 -5.19
CA GLU A 141 10.73 -3.04 -6.26
C GLU A 141 9.99 -4.07 -7.11
N GLY A 142 8.94 -3.64 -7.78
CA GLY A 142 8.20 -4.52 -8.69
C GLY A 142 6.87 -3.95 -9.13
N THR A 143 5.97 -4.85 -9.53
CA THR A 143 4.63 -4.52 -10.02
C THR A 143 3.59 -5.40 -9.35
N ILE A 144 2.48 -4.79 -8.98
CA ILE A 144 1.25 -5.50 -8.59
C ILE A 144 0.23 -5.28 -9.70
N HIS A 145 -0.31 -6.38 -10.23
CA HIS A 145 -1.31 -6.34 -11.29
C HIS A 145 -2.71 -6.34 -10.68
N LEU A 146 -3.49 -5.30 -10.97
CA LEU A 146 -4.89 -5.22 -10.60
C LEU A 146 -5.79 -5.64 -11.76
N TRP A 147 -6.92 -6.23 -11.43
CA TRP A 147 -8.02 -6.48 -12.35
C TRP A 147 -9.18 -5.57 -11.98
N VAL A 148 -9.50 -4.61 -12.84
CA VAL A 148 -10.51 -3.58 -12.61
C VAL A 148 -11.71 -3.87 -13.51
N THR A 149 -12.88 -4.12 -12.91
CA THR A 149 -14.10 -4.50 -13.64
C THR A 149 -15.33 -3.77 -13.12
N PRO A 150 -16.36 -3.55 -13.95
CA PRO A 150 -17.63 -3.00 -13.50
C PRO A 150 -18.24 -3.82 -12.36
N LYS A 151 -18.90 -3.14 -11.43
CA LYS A 151 -19.74 -3.79 -10.42
C LYS A 151 -20.97 -4.37 -11.10
N LYS A 152 -21.32 -5.60 -10.76
CA LYS A 152 -22.60 -6.20 -11.18
C LYS A 152 -23.73 -5.65 -10.38
#